data_069b920fdfc2a058a6335b20a1819e8b
#
_entry.id   069b920fdfc2a058a6335b20a1819e8b
#
_cell.length_a   1.000
_cell.length_b   1.000
_cell.length_c   1.000
_cell.angle_alpha   90.00
_cell.angle_beta   90.00
_cell.angle_gamma   90.00
#
_symmetry.space_group_name_H-M   'P 1'
#
loop_
_entity.id
_entity.type
_entity.pdbx_description
1 polymer ?
#
loop_
_entity_poly.entity_id
_entity_poly.type
_entity_poly.pdbx_seq_one_letter_code
_entity_poly.pdbx_strand_id
1 'polypeptide(L)'
;MEKIDELAECMKLLSDKTRLTILALLKEREMCVCDIVDILDTTQPNISQHLKKLKLGGLVNETRRSQWIYYSLNMDNKPHLQSVMKQLPSMKERLESRTALRCE
;
A
#
# COMPACT_ATOMS: atom_id res chain seq x y z
N MET A 1 6.51 -24.33 -13.22
CA MET A 1 5.24 -23.71 -12.82
C MET A 1 5.36 -22.72 -11.69
N GLU A 2 6.55 -22.61 -11.11
CA GLU A 2 6.77 -21.66 -10.03
C GLU A 2 6.45 -20.23 -10.41
N LYS A 3 6.81 -19.86 -11.61
CA LYS A 3 6.57 -18.51 -12.07
C LYS A 3 5.08 -18.18 -12.20
N ILE A 4 4.31 -19.16 -12.61
CA ILE A 4 2.87 -19.00 -12.73
C ILE A 4 2.26 -18.87 -11.33
N ASP A 5 2.76 -19.69 -10.40
CA ASP A 5 2.26 -19.62 -9.01
C ASP A 5 2.56 -18.28 -8.38
N GLU A 6 3.78 -17.78 -8.59
CA GLU A 6 4.17 -16.47 -8.05
C GLU A 6 3.29 -15.36 -8.63
N LEU A 7 3.07 -15.41 -9.94
CA LEU A 7 2.26 -14.40 -10.58
C LEU A 7 0.81 -14.46 -10.10
N ALA A 8 0.29 -15.68 -9.96
CA ALA A 8 -1.07 -15.86 -9.48
C ALA A 8 -1.24 -15.31 -8.06
N GLU A 9 -0.26 -15.55 -7.20
CA GLU A 9 -0.32 -15.01 -5.83
C GLU A 9 -0.26 -13.50 -5.84
N CYS A 10 0.56 -12.93 -6.70
CA CYS A 10 0.64 -11.48 -6.83
C CYS A 10 -0.70 -10.92 -7.31
N MET A 11 -1.30 -11.56 -8.31
CA MET A 11 -2.58 -11.10 -8.83
C MET A 11 -3.66 -11.16 -7.75
N LYS A 12 -3.61 -12.16 -6.90
CA LYS A 12 -4.55 -12.27 -5.79
C LYS A 12 -4.43 -11.09 -4.86
N LEU A 13 -3.20 -10.69 -4.54
CA LEU A 13 -2.98 -9.53 -3.68
C LEU A 13 -3.53 -8.27 -4.33
N LEU A 14 -3.42 -8.16 -5.63
CA LEU A 14 -3.85 -6.97 -6.35
C LEU A 14 -5.35 -6.97 -6.68
N SER A 15 -6.05 -8.05 -6.40
CA SER A 15 -7.45 -8.15 -6.77
C SER A 15 -8.41 -7.55 -5.75
N ASP A 16 -7.90 -6.95 -4.70
CA ASP A 16 -8.73 -6.34 -3.66
C ASP A 16 -8.72 -4.82 -3.78
N LYS A 17 -9.92 -4.23 -3.77
CA LYS A 17 -10.04 -2.78 -3.94
C LYS A 17 -9.27 -1.99 -2.86
N THR A 18 -9.36 -2.42 -1.62
CA THR A 18 -8.69 -1.73 -0.53
C THR A 18 -7.18 -1.80 -0.70
N ARG A 19 -6.65 -2.96 -1.06
CA ARG A 19 -5.22 -3.11 -1.26
C ARG A 19 -4.73 -2.27 -2.43
N LEU A 20 -5.49 -2.22 -3.52
CA LEU A 20 -5.11 -1.37 -4.65
C LEU A 20 -5.11 0.10 -4.25
N THR A 21 -6.07 0.51 -3.43
CA THR A 21 -6.13 1.88 -2.96
C THR A 21 -4.93 2.22 -2.07
N ILE A 22 -4.55 1.28 -1.20
CA ILE A 22 -3.37 1.46 -0.36
C ILE A 22 -2.13 1.64 -1.23
N LEU A 23 -1.98 0.81 -2.26
CA LEU A 23 -0.83 0.93 -3.14
C LEU A 23 -0.83 2.25 -3.89
N ALA A 24 -2.00 2.73 -4.30
CA ALA A 24 -2.11 4.02 -4.97
C ALA A 24 -1.68 5.16 -4.03
N LEU A 25 -2.04 5.06 -2.76
CA LEU A 25 -1.62 6.06 -1.76
C LEU A 25 -0.12 6.02 -1.54
N LEU A 26 0.44 4.82 -1.40
CA LEU A 26 1.87 4.67 -1.18
C LEU A 26 2.69 5.06 -2.39
N LYS A 27 2.06 5.05 -3.57
CA LYS A 27 2.71 5.53 -4.78
C LYS A 27 3.02 7.02 -4.65
N GLU A 28 2.17 7.76 -3.94
CA GLU A 28 2.39 9.19 -3.76
C GLU A 28 3.45 9.49 -2.72
N ARG A 29 3.45 8.74 -1.63
CA ARG A 29 4.45 8.92 -0.58
C ARG A 29 4.35 7.81 0.47
N GLU A 30 5.40 7.72 1.28
CA GLU A 30 5.45 6.82 2.42
C GLU A 30 4.42 7.27 3.45
N MET A 31 3.77 6.33 4.13
CA MET A 31 2.73 6.64 5.11
C MET A 31 2.75 5.68 6.28
N CYS A 32 2.31 6.17 7.44
CA CYS A 32 2.09 5.29 8.58
C CYS A 32 0.67 4.72 8.48
N VAL A 33 0.39 3.70 9.29
CA VAL A 33 -0.91 3.05 9.29
C VAL A 33 -2.03 4.04 9.60
N CYS A 34 -1.81 4.93 10.56
CA CYS A 34 -2.87 5.86 10.98
C CYS A 34 -3.25 6.85 9.87
N ASP A 35 -2.30 7.22 9.01
CA ASP A 35 -2.63 8.07 7.87
C ASP A 35 -3.58 7.33 6.93
N ILE A 36 -3.25 6.07 6.64
CA ILE A 36 -4.07 5.28 5.71
C ILE A 36 -5.46 5.05 6.27
N VAL A 37 -5.53 4.73 7.57
CA VAL A 37 -6.81 4.53 8.25
C VAL A 37 -7.69 5.77 8.12
N ASP A 38 -7.09 6.93 8.35
CA ASP A 38 -7.84 8.18 8.30
C ASP A 38 -8.30 8.50 6.89
N ILE A 39 -7.42 8.34 5.91
CA ILE A 39 -7.76 8.64 4.51
C ILE A 39 -8.87 7.74 3.99
N LEU A 40 -8.82 6.47 4.34
CA LEU A 40 -9.79 5.49 3.85
C LEU A 40 -11.02 5.38 4.75
N ASP A 41 -11.02 6.10 5.85
CA ASP A 41 -12.16 6.12 6.76
C ASP A 41 -12.58 4.71 7.17
N THR A 42 -11.63 3.95 7.68
CA THR A 42 -11.87 2.58 8.08
C THR A 42 -11.20 2.34 9.43
N THR A 43 -10.94 1.08 9.77
CA THR A 43 -10.36 0.75 11.07
C THR A 43 -8.91 0.33 10.95
N GLN A 44 -8.15 0.49 12.03
CA GLN A 44 -6.75 0.09 12.03
C GLN A 44 -6.58 -1.42 11.80
N PRO A 45 -7.36 -2.30 12.45
CA PRO A 45 -7.19 -3.73 12.19
C PRO A 45 -7.41 -4.11 10.73
N ASN A 46 -8.37 -3.44 10.07
CA ASN A 46 -8.64 -3.72 8.66
C ASN A 46 -7.43 -3.37 7.80
N ILE A 47 -6.88 -2.18 8.00
CA ILE A 47 -5.72 -1.73 7.23
C ILE A 47 -4.49 -2.57 7.56
N SER A 48 -4.29 -2.87 8.85
CA SER A 48 -3.14 -3.66 9.26
C SER A 48 -3.12 -5.04 8.62
N GLN A 49 -4.30 -5.67 8.48
CA GLN A 49 -4.39 -6.97 7.83
C GLN A 49 -4.00 -6.89 6.37
N HIS A 50 -4.47 -5.86 5.68
CA HIS A 50 -4.12 -5.69 4.27
C HIS A 50 -2.64 -5.41 4.09
N LEU A 51 -2.07 -4.55 4.95
CA LEU A 51 -0.64 -4.24 4.88
C LEU A 51 0.21 -5.47 5.17
N LYS A 52 -0.23 -6.32 6.10
CA LYS A 52 0.49 -7.54 6.41
C LYS A 52 0.55 -8.44 5.19
N LYS A 53 -0.57 -8.58 4.49
CA LYS A 53 -0.60 -9.41 3.29
C LYS A 53 0.29 -8.84 2.19
N LEU A 54 0.26 -7.51 2.02
CA LEU A 54 1.11 -6.86 1.03
C LEU A 54 2.57 -7.01 1.38
N LYS A 55 2.91 -6.92 2.65
CA LYS A 55 4.29 -7.09 3.11
C LYS A 55 4.77 -8.51 2.87
N LEU A 56 3.95 -9.49 3.21
CA LEU A 56 4.31 -10.88 3.00
C LEU A 56 4.50 -11.20 1.53
N GLY A 57 3.76 -10.53 0.66
CA GLY A 57 3.91 -10.69 -0.78
C GLY A 57 5.07 -9.89 -1.36
N GLY A 58 5.76 -9.10 -0.54
CA GLY A 58 6.90 -8.33 -0.99
C GLY A 58 6.55 -7.06 -1.75
N LEU A 59 5.32 -6.59 -1.66
CA LEU A 59 4.89 -5.39 -2.39
C LEU A 59 5.12 -4.10 -1.63
N VAL A 60 5.26 -4.17 -0.32
CA VAL A 60 5.54 -3.00 0.50
C VAL A 60 6.66 -3.30 1.49
N ASN A 61 7.34 -2.24 1.92
CA ASN A 61 8.35 -2.31 2.96
C ASN A 61 7.82 -1.66 4.21
N GLU A 62 8.29 -2.14 5.35
CA GLU A 62 7.87 -1.60 6.63
C GLU A 62 9.10 -1.02 7.31
N THR A 63 8.99 0.20 7.79
CA THR A 63 10.10 0.89 8.47
C THR A 63 9.60 1.48 9.76
N ARG A 64 10.28 1.15 10.86
CA ARG A 64 9.92 1.69 12.17
C ARG A 64 10.72 2.96 12.43
N ARG A 65 10.04 4.02 12.83
CA ARG A 65 10.68 5.27 13.22
C ARG A 65 10.07 5.69 14.53
N SER A 66 10.85 5.61 15.60
CA SER A 66 10.37 5.91 16.93
C SER A 66 9.20 4.96 17.26
N GLN A 67 8.05 5.50 17.59
CA GLN A 67 6.88 4.68 17.93
C GLN A 67 5.98 4.44 16.72
N TRP A 68 6.35 5.01 15.56
CA TRP A 68 5.53 4.89 14.37
C TRP A 68 6.06 3.86 13.40
N ILE A 69 5.17 3.19 12.69
CA ILE A 69 5.54 2.25 11.64
C ILE A 69 5.07 2.82 10.31
N TYR A 70 6.01 2.99 9.39
CA TYR A 70 5.74 3.53 8.07
C TYR A 70 5.83 2.45 7.01
N TYR A 71 5.02 2.61 5.97
CA TYR A 71 5.02 1.69 4.84
C TYR A 71 5.33 2.44 3.56
N SER A 72 6.06 1.77 2.68
CA SER A 72 6.40 2.33 1.37
C SER A 72 6.34 1.22 0.33
N LEU A 73 6.26 1.60 -0.93
CA LEU A 73 6.20 0.62 -2.01
C LEU A 73 7.55 -0.07 -2.18
N ASN A 74 7.49 -1.36 -2.50
CA ASN A 74 8.68 -2.10 -2.87
C ASN A 74 8.52 -2.48 -4.33
N MET A 75 9.18 -1.74 -5.21
CA MET A 75 9.08 -1.95 -6.65
C MET A 75 10.21 -2.78 -7.23
N ASP A 76 11.15 -3.19 -6.39
CA ASP A 76 12.33 -3.92 -6.85
C ASP A 76 11.97 -5.25 -7.49
N ASN A 77 12.49 -5.48 -8.70
CA ASN A 77 12.28 -6.72 -9.43
C ASN A 77 10.81 -7.11 -9.59
N LYS A 78 9.95 -6.11 -9.76
CA LYS A 78 8.53 -6.37 -9.93
C LYS A 78 7.96 -5.60 -11.12
N PRO A 79 8.33 -5.98 -12.33
CA PRO A 79 7.85 -5.27 -13.53
C PRO A 79 6.34 -5.30 -13.67
N HIS A 80 5.69 -6.38 -13.24
CA HIS A 80 4.23 -6.46 -13.32
C HIS A 80 3.57 -5.47 -12.37
N LEU A 81 4.19 -5.22 -11.21
CA LEU A 81 3.68 -4.23 -10.27
C LEU A 81 3.83 -2.83 -10.83
N GLN A 82 4.95 -2.56 -11.48
CA GLN A 82 5.17 -1.25 -12.10
C GLN A 82 4.10 -0.97 -13.13
N SER A 83 3.73 -1.97 -13.91
CA SER A 83 2.70 -1.83 -14.91
C SER A 83 1.36 -1.48 -14.27
N VAL A 84 1.00 -2.16 -13.20
CA VAL A 84 -0.24 -1.89 -12.46
C VAL A 84 -0.21 -0.47 -11.89
N MET A 85 0.92 -0.06 -11.33
CA MET A 85 1.05 1.26 -10.73
C MET A 85 0.77 2.36 -11.74
N LYS A 86 1.16 2.16 -12.99
CA LYS A 86 0.92 3.15 -14.03
C LYS A 86 -0.57 3.34 -14.30
N GLN A 87 -1.36 2.33 -14.03
CA GLN A 87 -2.79 2.40 -14.29
C GLN A 87 -3.60 2.94 -13.12
N LEU A 88 -2.99 3.05 -11.95
CA LEU A 88 -3.69 3.56 -10.78
C LEU A 88 -3.82 5.08 -10.87
N PRO A 89 -4.97 5.62 -10.44
CA PRO A 89 -5.16 7.06 -10.49
C PRO A 89 -4.29 7.78 -9.47
N SER A 90 -4.06 9.06 -9.71
CA SER A 90 -3.35 9.89 -8.75
C SER A 90 -4.22 10.08 -7.51
N MET A 91 -3.61 10.02 -6.35
CA MET A 91 -4.31 10.23 -5.09
C MET A 91 -3.93 11.56 -4.45
N LYS A 92 -3.24 12.42 -5.21
CA LYS A 92 -2.77 13.69 -4.68
C LYS A 92 -3.89 14.56 -4.15
N GLU A 93 -4.97 14.64 -4.90
CA GLU A 93 -6.10 15.47 -4.51
C GLU A 93 -6.69 15.00 -3.19
N ARG A 94 -6.82 13.71 -3.03
CA ARG A 94 -7.35 13.14 -1.80
C ARG A 94 -6.42 13.40 -0.62
N LEU A 95 -5.11 13.33 -0.86
CA LEU A 95 -4.12 13.59 0.18
C LEU A 95 -4.14 15.05 0.58
N GLU A 96 -4.27 15.95 -0.37
CA GLU A 96 -4.30 17.37 -0.09
C GLU A 96 -5.51 17.77 0.73
N SER A 97 -6.63 17.12 0.50
CA SER A 97 -7.84 17.42 1.25
C SER A 97 -7.75 16.94 2.70
N ARG A 98 -6.72 16.18 3.02
CA ARG A 98 -6.51 15.69 4.37
C ARG A 98 -5.17 16.14 4.90
N THR A 99 -4.89 17.43 4.75
CA THR A 99 -3.61 17.97 5.16
C THR A 99 -3.39 17.91 6.66
N ALA A 100 -4.44 17.68 7.41
CA ALA A 100 -4.33 17.62 8.85
C ALA A 100 -3.94 16.25 9.39
N LEU A 101 -3.47 15.38 8.52
CA LEU A 101 -3.04 14.07 8.95
C LEU A 101 -1.93 14.16 9.97
N ARG A 102 -1.96 13.23 10.88
CA ARG A 102 -1.14 13.44 11.96
C ARG A 102 -0.49 12.36 12.54
N CYS A 103 0.12 11.54 11.95
CA CYS A 103 0.89 10.51 12.56
C CYS A 103 2.27 11.00 12.84
N GLU A 104 2.35 12.11 13.43
CA GLU A 104 3.69 12.54 13.77
C GLU A 104 3.77 13.28 15.04
#